data_010fba2058eb0b68bee5c89042c7831d
#
_entry.id   010fba2058eb0b68bee5c89042c7831d
#
_cell.length_a   1.000
_cell.length_b   1.000
_cell.length_c   1.000
_cell.angle_alpha   90.00
_cell.angle_beta   90.00
_cell.angle_gamma   90.00
#
_symmetry.space_group_name_H-M   'P 1'
#
loop_
_entity.id
_entity.type
_entity.pdbx_description
1 polymer ?
#
loop_
_entity_poly.entity_id
_entity_poly.type
_entity_poly.pdbx_seq_one_letter_code
_entity_poly.pdbx_strand_id
1 'polypeptide(L)'
;MGRGDVSRRRMIKLAGAGAGLALLGAGTAACGPVEEPAGGGGSGSPKPGESARPGGDAPAPGGKPKPAWQHATTYDGLAWISAVAVVDDVVLVSGDPLVARDLATGKELWSRAEVTTPGASMLIGDGTLYLASARYDGNIIGLDPKTGRDTWRSRLGDKEYSQPRVIAADADHVYVVAGILDKDFRTPDNVIAAIDTSSGKVVWREQRDHGTEANGITARVSGKRLVYTDFRENLTVRDTATGHQVWTKKTGRSSNRGFEVHEGLVIIATGEQLRAFDLETGAERWSFATEKYSRFNDPAVLDGVLYVSDTVHALWAVDPATGKRHWHNPESLDIDAPWQFAKVGGVLYGATQFDKNGGIHAFDPSDGKLLWTYNDGSGDIDRWYLASGGRNVVALHAKKVTGLPVG
;
A
#
# COMPACT_ATOMS: atom_id res chain seq x y z
N MET A 1 -27.95 -41.99 -2.44
CA MET A 1 -27.78 -40.93 -1.41
C MET A 1 -26.77 -39.94 -1.96
N GLY A 2 -27.27 -38.86 -2.58
CA GLY A 2 -26.43 -37.86 -3.27
C GLY A 2 -25.81 -36.91 -2.27
N ARG A 3 -24.50 -36.83 -2.26
CA ARG A 3 -23.77 -35.77 -1.59
C ARG A 3 -23.92 -34.51 -2.43
N GLY A 4 -24.67 -33.54 -1.93
CA GLY A 4 -24.81 -32.22 -2.54
C GLY A 4 -23.48 -31.47 -2.52
N ASP A 5 -23.05 -31.10 -3.69
CA ASP A 5 -21.90 -30.24 -3.94
C ASP A 5 -22.24 -28.82 -3.43
N VAL A 6 -21.79 -28.49 -2.22
CA VAL A 6 -21.96 -27.12 -1.67
C VAL A 6 -20.96 -26.23 -2.38
N SER A 7 -21.47 -25.41 -3.28
CA SER A 7 -20.69 -24.45 -4.06
C SER A 7 -19.77 -23.63 -3.16
N ARG A 8 -18.45 -23.68 -3.41
CA ARG A 8 -17.39 -22.92 -2.71
C ARG A 8 -17.68 -21.41 -2.61
N ARG A 9 -18.43 -20.87 -3.56
CA ARG A 9 -18.91 -19.46 -3.54
C ARG A 9 -19.83 -19.12 -2.37
N ARG A 10 -20.55 -20.10 -1.80
CA ARG A 10 -21.39 -19.87 -0.59
C ARG A 10 -20.58 -19.85 0.71
N MET A 11 -19.44 -20.54 0.76
CA MET A 11 -18.59 -20.55 1.95
C MET A 11 -17.85 -19.22 2.15
N ILE A 12 -17.42 -18.58 1.04
CA ILE A 12 -16.76 -17.25 1.10
C ILE A 12 -17.71 -16.18 1.67
N LYS A 13 -19.00 -16.26 1.40
CA LYS A 13 -20.00 -15.33 1.94
C LYS A 13 -20.29 -15.52 3.44
N LEU A 14 -20.06 -16.71 3.99
CA LEU A 14 -20.29 -17.01 5.41
C LEU A 14 -19.08 -16.69 6.30
N ALA A 15 -17.85 -16.72 5.75
CA ALA A 15 -16.64 -16.32 6.47
C ALA A 15 -16.43 -14.78 6.53
N GLY A 16 -17.18 -14.01 5.72
CA GLY A 16 -17.07 -12.55 5.64
C GLY A 16 -17.91 -11.75 6.66
N ALA A 17 -18.67 -12.40 7.55
CA ALA A 17 -19.59 -11.72 8.47
C ALA A 17 -19.01 -11.38 9.84
N GLY A 18 -17.68 -11.33 9.96
CA GLY A 18 -16.97 -10.84 11.15
C GLY A 18 -16.40 -9.44 10.89
N ALA A 19 -17.25 -8.42 10.94
CA ALA A 19 -16.88 -7.04 10.68
C ALA A 19 -15.95 -6.46 11.75
N GLY A 20 -14.67 -6.37 11.43
CA GLY A 20 -13.74 -5.46 12.11
C GLY A 20 -13.22 -4.47 11.08
N LEU A 21 -13.60 -3.22 11.16
CA LEU A 21 -13.04 -2.13 10.38
C LEU A 21 -11.54 -2.01 10.67
N ALA A 22 -10.71 -2.44 9.76
CA ALA A 22 -9.27 -2.27 9.82
C ALA A 22 -8.76 -1.55 8.59
N LEU A 23 -8.34 -0.33 8.80
CA LEU A 23 -7.75 0.57 7.83
C LEU A 23 -6.24 0.28 7.67
N LEU A 24 -5.78 0.07 6.47
CA LEU A 24 -4.37 -0.19 6.20
C LEU A 24 -3.85 0.69 5.07
N GLY A 25 -2.87 1.48 5.38
CA GLY A 25 -2.14 2.29 4.41
C GLY A 25 -1.26 1.44 3.48
N ALA A 26 -1.30 1.76 2.21
CA ALA A 26 -0.42 1.15 1.21
C ALA A 26 0.92 1.88 1.18
N GLY A 27 1.99 1.15 1.35
CA GLY A 27 3.34 1.68 1.17
C GLY A 27 3.65 1.91 -0.30
N THR A 28 4.19 3.04 -0.59
CA THR A 28 4.73 3.39 -1.89
C THR A 28 6.07 2.68 -2.12
N ALA A 29 6.33 2.30 -3.34
CA ALA A 29 7.58 1.70 -3.76
C ALA A 29 8.79 2.58 -3.40
N ALA A 30 9.82 1.98 -2.82
CA ALA A 30 11.09 2.61 -2.55
C ALA A 30 11.79 2.96 -3.88
N CYS A 31 12.07 4.24 -4.11
CA CYS A 31 13.04 4.66 -5.11
C CYS A 31 14.45 4.49 -4.52
N GLY A 32 15.25 3.63 -5.13
CA GLY A 32 16.68 3.53 -4.85
C GLY A 32 17.44 4.77 -5.36
N PRO A 33 18.61 5.10 -4.81
CA PRO A 33 19.38 6.27 -5.22
C PRO A 33 19.99 6.06 -6.61
N VAL A 34 19.75 7.02 -7.49
CA VAL A 34 20.44 7.13 -8.79
C VAL A 34 21.77 7.84 -8.54
N GLU A 35 22.88 7.17 -8.75
CA GLU A 35 24.21 7.78 -8.83
C GLU A 35 24.32 8.62 -10.11
N GLU A 36 24.71 9.88 -9.96
CA GLU A 36 25.11 10.75 -11.07
C GLU A 36 26.49 10.38 -11.60
N PRO A 37 26.70 10.25 -12.90
CA PRO A 37 28.04 10.27 -13.47
C PRO A 37 28.46 11.70 -13.85
N ALA A 38 29.61 12.08 -13.35
CA ALA A 38 30.26 13.35 -13.62
C ALA A 38 30.78 13.47 -15.09
N GLY A 39 30.50 14.61 -15.65
CA GLY A 39 31.34 15.42 -16.51
C GLY A 39 31.85 14.92 -17.87
N GLY A 40 31.52 15.69 -18.92
CA GLY A 40 32.26 15.68 -20.17
C GLY A 40 31.56 16.44 -21.27
N GLY A 41 32.03 17.66 -21.56
CA GLY A 41 31.47 18.53 -22.57
C GLY A 41 31.70 18.08 -24.02
N GLY A 42 30.82 18.54 -24.91
CA GLY A 42 30.93 18.36 -26.35
C GLY A 42 29.76 19.00 -27.09
N SER A 43 30.02 20.14 -27.67
CA SER A 43 29.11 20.90 -28.55
C SER A 43 28.79 20.14 -29.84
N GLY A 44 27.52 20.11 -30.24
CA GLY A 44 27.11 19.66 -31.55
C GLY A 44 25.60 19.70 -31.71
N SER A 45 25.09 20.74 -32.36
CA SER A 45 23.71 20.81 -32.79
C SER A 45 23.42 19.85 -33.93
N PRO A 46 22.32 19.14 -33.91
CA PRO A 46 21.63 18.69 -35.12
C PRO A 46 20.26 19.35 -35.30
N LYS A 47 19.94 19.60 -36.54
CA LYS A 47 18.70 20.14 -37.07
C LYS A 47 17.46 19.25 -36.82
N PRO A 48 16.25 19.81 -36.89
CA PRO A 48 15.03 19.19 -36.44
C PRO A 48 14.49 18.18 -37.45
N GLY A 49 14.14 16.99 -36.95
CA GLY A 49 13.25 16.05 -37.58
C GLY A 49 12.03 15.89 -36.67
N GLU A 50 10.94 16.46 -37.10
CA GLU A 50 9.63 16.43 -36.44
C GLU A 50 9.05 15.04 -36.48
N SER A 51 8.88 14.43 -35.32
CA SER A 51 7.98 13.29 -35.11
C SER A 51 7.03 13.67 -33.98
N ALA A 52 5.84 14.09 -34.35
CA ALA A 52 4.78 14.45 -33.44
C ALA A 52 4.38 13.25 -32.57
N ARG A 53 4.70 13.30 -31.30
CA ARG A 53 4.04 12.49 -30.28
C ARG A 53 2.74 13.19 -29.91
N PRO A 54 1.61 12.47 -29.71
CA PRO A 54 0.42 13.06 -29.14
C PRO A 54 0.66 13.29 -27.65
N GLY A 55 1.25 14.42 -27.31
CA GLY A 55 1.36 14.91 -25.95
C GLY A 55 0.14 15.78 -25.67
N GLY A 56 -0.81 15.29 -24.90
CA GLY A 56 -1.71 16.19 -24.20
C GLY A 56 -0.88 17.14 -23.34
N ASP A 57 -1.10 18.44 -23.44
CA ASP A 57 -0.43 19.45 -22.64
C ASP A 57 -0.60 19.10 -21.15
N ALA A 58 0.50 18.77 -20.47
CA ALA A 58 0.49 18.61 -19.03
C ALA A 58 0.08 19.95 -18.40
N PRO A 59 -0.86 19.95 -17.45
CA PRO A 59 -1.24 21.19 -16.77
C PRO A 59 -0.01 21.79 -16.07
N ALA A 60 0.00 23.12 -15.95
CA ALA A 60 1.01 23.80 -15.16
C ALA A 60 1.07 23.18 -13.75
N PRO A 61 2.23 23.12 -13.08
CA PRO A 61 2.35 22.58 -11.73
C PRO A 61 1.28 23.14 -10.81
N GLY A 62 0.48 22.26 -10.17
CA GLY A 62 -0.65 22.64 -9.32
C GLY A 62 -1.98 22.93 -10.02
N GLY A 63 -2.06 22.84 -11.36
CA GLY A 63 -3.34 22.93 -12.07
C GLY A 63 -4.18 21.64 -11.96
N LYS A 64 -5.52 21.78 -11.84
CA LYS A 64 -6.42 20.62 -11.82
C LYS A 64 -6.34 19.84 -13.12
N PRO A 65 -5.93 18.57 -13.12
CA PRO A 65 -5.81 17.79 -14.34
C PRO A 65 -7.18 17.38 -14.89
N LYS A 66 -7.24 17.19 -16.20
CA LYS A 66 -8.30 16.41 -16.82
C LYS A 66 -7.86 14.96 -16.88
N PRO A 67 -8.76 13.99 -16.63
CA PRO A 67 -8.43 12.58 -16.83
C PRO A 67 -7.90 12.32 -18.24
N ALA A 68 -6.74 11.66 -18.33
CA ALA A 68 -6.23 11.17 -19.60
C ALA A 68 -7.04 9.96 -20.08
N TRP A 69 -7.46 9.13 -19.12
CA TRP A 69 -8.25 7.95 -19.37
C TRP A 69 -9.07 7.56 -18.14
N GLN A 70 -10.16 6.81 -18.38
CA GLN A 70 -11.01 6.24 -17.35
C GLN A 70 -11.52 4.87 -17.80
N HIS A 71 -11.58 3.90 -16.89
CA HIS A 71 -12.12 2.59 -17.15
C HIS A 71 -12.95 2.07 -15.97
N ALA A 72 -13.97 1.29 -16.29
CA ALA A 72 -14.69 0.50 -15.28
C ALA A 72 -13.79 -0.63 -14.77
N THR A 73 -13.98 -1.02 -13.52
CA THR A 73 -13.27 -2.12 -12.86
C THR A 73 -14.24 -3.11 -12.23
N THR A 74 -13.75 -4.31 -11.97
CA THR A 74 -14.46 -5.33 -11.19
C THR A 74 -14.16 -5.25 -9.69
N TYR A 75 -13.46 -4.20 -9.27
CA TYR A 75 -13.21 -3.92 -7.87
C TYR A 75 -14.52 -3.87 -7.08
N ASP A 76 -14.62 -4.59 -5.99
CA ASP A 76 -15.86 -4.78 -5.22
C ASP A 76 -15.90 -4.01 -3.87
N GLY A 77 -14.95 -3.09 -3.66
CA GLY A 77 -14.88 -2.31 -2.42
C GLY A 77 -14.27 -3.05 -1.23
N LEU A 78 -13.91 -4.31 -1.37
CA LEU A 78 -13.42 -5.15 -0.26
C LEU A 78 -11.89 -5.17 -0.11
N ALA A 79 -11.14 -4.56 -1.02
CA ALA A 79 -9.69 -4.45 -0.87
C ALA A 79 -9.35 -3.45 0.23
N TRP A 80 -8.72 -3.95 1.25
CA TRP A 80 -8.31 -3.14 2.40
C TRP A 80 -6.92 -2.53 2.23
N ILE A 81 -6.12 -3.07 1.29
CA ILE A 81 -4.74 -2.67 1.04
C ILE A 81 -4.48 -2.78 -0.46
N SER A 82 -3.88 -1.75 -1.04
CA SER A 82 -3.37 -1.79 -2.43
C SER A 82 -4.41 -2.24 -3.46
N ALA A 83 -5.58 -1.60 -3.48
CA ALA A 83 -6.58 -1.85 -4.51
C ALA A 83 -6.08 -1.45 -5.91
N VAL A 84 -5.16 -0.51 -5.95
CA VAL A 84 -4.45 -0.04 -7.15
C VAL A 84 -2.97 0.13 -6.83
N ALA A 85 -2.10 -0.24 -7.76
CA ALA A 85 -0.66 -0.06 -7.64
C ALA A 85 -0.08 0.35 -9.00
N VAL A 86 1.07 1.02 -8.98
CA VAL A 86 1.84 1.36 -10.17
C VAL A 86 3.24 0.79 -10.04
N VAL A 87 3.69 0.10 -11.09
CA VAL A 87 5.04 -0.43 -11.23
C VAL A 87 5.57 0.01 -12.59
N ASP A 88 6.60 0.81 -12.60
CA ASP A 88 7.12 1.43 -13.82
C ASP A 88 6.00 2.17 -14.59
N ASP A 89 5.63 1.65 -15.75
CA ASP A 89 4.58 2.14 -16.66
C ASP A 89 3.29 1.31 -16.60
N VAL A 90 3.14 0.41 -15.63
CA VAL A 90 1.99 -0.49 -15.49
C VAL A 90 1.15 -0.13 -14.28
N VAL A 91 -0.15 0.05 -14.50
CA VAL A 91 -1.17 0.17 -13.46
C VAL A 91 -1.81 -1.18 -13.22
N LEU A 92 -1.74 -1.66 -12.00
CA LEU A 92 -2.38 -2.89 -11.54
C LEU A 92 -3.65 -2.54 -10.77
N VAL A 93 -4.76 -3.14 -11.14
CA VAL A 93 -6.06 -2.92 -10.49
C VAL A 93 -6.59 -4.24 -9.94
N SER A 94 -6.77 -4.28 -8.61
CA SER A 94 -7.33 -5.44 -7.92
C SER A 94 -8.76 -5.72 -8.36
N GLY A 95 -9.10 -6.99 -8.47
CA GLY A 95 -10.42 -7.45 -8.86
C GLY A 95 -10.37 -8.90 -9.35
N ASP A 96 -11.52 -9.42 -9.78
CA ASP A 96 -11.61 -10.65 -10.54
C ASP A 96 -12.34 -10.34 -11.86
N PRO A 97 -11.58 -10.21 -12.97
CA PRO A 97 -10.15 -10.43 -13.12
C PRO A 97 -9.26 -9.35 -12.49
N LEU A 98 -8.03 -9.71 -12.13
CA LEU A 98 -6.91 -8.80 -11.91
C LEU A 98 -6.50 -8.21 -13.27
N VAL A 99 -6.39 -6.88 -13.36
CA VAL A 99 -6.15 -6.19 -14.63
C VAL A 99 -4.88 -5.34 -14.55
N ALA A 100 -4.07 -5.39 -15.59
CA ALA A 100 -2.96 -4.47 -15.81
C ALA A 100 -3.24 -3.54 -16.99
N ARG A 101 -2.88 -2.27 -16.82
CA ARG A 101 -3.05 -1.22 -17.82
C ARG A 101 -1.77 -0.43 -18.01
N ASP A 102 -1.58 0.08 -19.21
CA ASP A 102 -0.55 1.07 -19.50
C ASP A 102 -0.86 2.39 -18.75
N LEU A 103 0.12 2.90 -18.04
CA LEU A 103 -0.05 4.07 -17.17
C LEU A 103 -0.41 5.34 -17.94
N ALA A 104 0.15 5.54 -19.13
CA ALA A 104 -0.06 6.76 -19.91
C ALA A 104 -1.40 6.77 -20.64
N THR A 105 -1.83 5.60 -21.16
CA THR A 105 -2.97 5.49 -22.08
C THR A 105 -4.18 4.81 -21.47
N GLY A 106 -4.03 4.11 -20.34
CA GLY A 106 -5.06 3.26 -19.74
C GLY A 106 -5.37 1.99 -20.54
N LYS A 107 -4.67 1.74 -21.67
CA LYS A 107 -4.89 0.55 -22.48
C LYS A 107 -4.62 -0.71 -21.66
N GLU A 108 -5.53 -1.69 -21.74
CA GLU A 108 -5.32 -2.97 -21.09
C GLU A 108 -4.14 -3.71 -21.70
N LEU A 109 -3.18 -4.12 -20.86
CA LEU A 109 -2.03 -4.91 -21.22
C LEU A 109 -2.34 -6.39 -21.10
N TRP A 110 -2.95 -6.77 -19.98
CA TRP A 110 -3.40 -8.13 -19.72
C TRP A 110 -4.49 -8.14 -18.65
N SER A 111 -5.19 -9.25 -18.56
CA SER A 111 -6.25 -9.52 -17.59
C SER A 111 -6.20 -10.99 -17.18
N ARG A 112 -6.32 -11.29 -15.88
CA ARG A 112 -6.26 -12.66 -15.36
C ARG A 112 -7.36 -12.90 -14.33
N ALA A 113 -8.28 -13.79 -14.67
CA ALA A 113 -9.32 -14.24 -13.75
C ALA A 113 -8.79 -15.35 -12.82
N GLU A 114 -9.39 -15.46 -11.64
CA GLU A 114 -9.16 -16.52 -10.65
C GLU A 114 -7.69 -16.65 -10.18
N VAL A 115 -6.88 -15.61 -10.33
CA VAL A 115 -5.48 -15.64 -9.91
C VAL A 115 -5.33 -15.28 -8.43
N THR A 116 -6.19 -14.40 -7.95
CA THR A 116 -6.24 -13.99 -6.55
C THR A 116 -7.68 -13.74 -6.12
N THR A 117 -7.93 -13.69 -4.82
CA THR A 117 -9.26 -13.29 -4.32
C THR A 117 -9.43 -11.78 -4.46
N PRO A 118 -10.63 -11.29 -4.81
CA PRO A 118 -10.91 -9.86 -4.74
C PRO A 118 -10.57 -9.31 -3.35
N GLY A 119 -9.89 -8.18 -3.31
CA GLY A 119 -9.46 -7.58 -2.05
C GLY A 119 -8.20 -8.19 -1.42
N ALA A 120 -7.58 -9.18 -2.04
CA ALA A 120 -6.26 -9.66 -1.60
C ALA A 120 -5.21 -8.55 -1.78
N SER A 121 -4.25 -8.51 -0.85
CA SER A 121 -3.13 -7.58 -0.94
C SER A 121 -2.31 -7.84 -2.19
N MET A 122 -2.05 -6.80 -2.96
CA MET A 122 -1.06 -6.78 -4.02
C MET A 122 0.23 -6.23 -3.44
N LEU A 123 1.29 -7.01 -3.45
CA LEU A 123 2.59 -6.58 -2.98
C LEU A 123 3.59 -6.59 -4.14
N ILE A 124 4.32 -5.52 -4.28
CA ILE A 124 5.37 -5.40 -5.28
C ILE A 124 6.71 -5.42 -4.56
N GLY A 125 7.58 -6.32 -5.00
CA GLY A 125 8.94 -6.41 -4.52
C GLY A 125 9.86 -6.81 -5.66
N ASP A 126 10.97 -6.12 -5.84
CA ASP A 126 11.97 -6.35 -6.88
C ASP A 126 11.35 -6.58 -8.28
N GLY A 127 10.42 -5.70 -8.66
CA GLY A 127 9.75 -5.76 -9.96
C GLY A 127 8.76 -6.92 -10.16
N THR A 128 8.49 -7.72 -9.12
CA THR A 128 7.53 -8.83 -9.13
C THR A 128 6.28 -8.49 -8.33
N LEU A 129 5.12 -8.81 -8.85
CA LEU A 129 3.85 -8.75 -8.14
C LEU A 129 3.62 -10.06 -7.40
N TYR A 130 3.59 -10.01 -6.07
CA TYR A 130 3.32 -11.16 -5.21
C TYR A 130 1.88 -11.17 -4.71
N LEU A 131 1.23 -12.31 -4.80
CA LEU A 131 -0.17 -12.52 -4.47
C LEU A 131 -0.37 -13.85 -3.73
N ALA A 132 -1.35 -13.89 -2.85
CA ALA A 132 -1.91 -15.16 -2.37
C ALA A 132 -2.82 -15.74 -3.44
N SER A 133 -2.77 -17.07 -3.64
CA SER A 133 -3.66 -17.79 -4.56
C SER A 133 -5.13 -17.57 -4.20
N ALA A 134 -5.99 -17.53 -5.21
CA ALA A 134 -7.44 -17.52 -5.04
C ALA A 134 -8.00 -18.79 -4.36
N ARG A 135 -7.17 -19.81 -4.19
CA ARG A 135 -7.49 -21.09 -3.57
C ARG A 135 -6.91 -21.15 -2.16
N TYR A 136 -7.58 -21.86 -1.26
CA TYR A 136 -7.07 -22.14 0.10
C TYR A 136 -6.03 -23.28 0.07
N ASP A 137 -5.09 -23.20 -0.82
CA ASP A 137 -4.07 -24.24 -1.08
C ASP A 137 -2.69 -23.89 -0.53
N GLY A 138 -2.56 -22.74 0.14
CA GLY A 138 -1.31 -22.27 0.69
C GLY A 138 -0.33 -21.72 -0.35
N ASN A 139 -0.74 -21.63 -1.61
CA ASN A 139 0.13 -21.15 -2.67
C ASN A 139 0.24 -19.63 -2.65
N ILE A 140 1.44 -19.17 -2.98
CA ILE A 140 1.80 -17.79 -3.22
C ILE A 140 2.35 -17.73 -4.64
N ILE A 141 1.97 -16.70 -5.36
CA ILE A 141 2.25 -16.55 -6.79
C ILE A 141 3.01 -15.24 -6.99
N GLY A 142 4.09 -15.29 -7.74
CA GLY A 142 4.76 -14.13 -8.31
C GLY A 142 4.35 -13.97 -9.78
N LEU A 143 4.01 -12.77 -10.17
CA LEU A 143 3.68 -12.40 -11.54
C LEU A 143 4.61 -11.28 -12.02
N ASP A 144 4.97 -11.36 -13.30
CA ASP A 144 5.55 -10.24 -14.02
C ASP A 144 4.44 -9.17 -14.24
N PRO A 145 4.57 -7.95 -13.68
CA PRO A 145 3.55 -6.92 -13.83
C PRO A 145 3.27 -6.52 -15.28
N LYS A 146 4.26 -6.59 -16.18
CA LYS A 146 4.13 -6.17 -17.59
C LYS A 146 3.40 -7.18 -18.44
N THR A 147 3.58 -8.47 -18.15
CA THR A 147 3.05 -9.56 -19.00
C THR A 147 1.96 -10.38 -18.32
N GLY A 148 1.80 -10.25 -17.00
CA GLY A 148 0.91 -11.07 -16.21
C GLY A 148 1.31 -12.55 -16.10
N ARG A 149 2.50 -12.94 -16.61
CA ARG A 149 2.96 -14.33 -16.56
C ARG A 149 3.46 -14.69 -15.18
N ASP A 150 3.25 -15.94 -14.80
CA ASP A 150 3.84 -16.49 -13.58
C ASP A 150 5.37 -16.46 -13.70
N THR A 151 6.02 -15.83 -12.74
CA THR A 151 7.48 -15.82 -12.62
C THR A 151 7.94 -16.75 -11.51
N TRP A 152 7.08 -16.97 -10.52
CA TRP A 152 7.43 -17.63 -9.29
C TRP A 152 6.21 -18.28 -8.64
N ARG A 153 6.41 -19.39 -7.98
CA ARG A 153 5.41 -20.05 -7.15
C ARG A 153 6.05 -20.63 -5.91
N SER A 154 5.37 -20.50 -4.80
CA SER A 154 5.75 -21.13 -3.55
C SER A 154 4.53 -21.65 -2.83
N ARG A 155 4.77 -22.49 -1.82
CA ARG A 155 3.73 -23.01 -0.95
C ARG A 155 4.16 -22.91 0.50
N LEU A 156 3.30 -22.34 1.33
CA LEU A 156 3.53 -22.19 2.76
C LEU A 156 3.17 -23.49 3.50
N GLY A 157 4.17 -24.36 3.68
CA GLY A 157 4.05 -25.59 4.46
C GLY A 157 3.32 -26.73 3.74
N ASP A 158 3.17 -27.85 4.43
CA ASP A 158 2.65 -29.11 3.90
C ASP A 158 1.13 -29.28 4.10
N LYS A 159 0.47 -28.30 4.72
CA LYS A 159 -0.95 -28.39 5.05
C LYS A 159 -1.81 -28.01 3.83
N GLU A 160 -2.85 -28.78 3.62
CA GLU A 160 -3.75 -28.65 2.50
C GLU A 160 -4.54 -27.34 2.51
N TYR A 161 -4.79 -26.80 3.72
CA TYR A 161 -5.58 -25.60 3.90
C TYR A 161 -4.77 -24.52 4.61
N SER A 162 -4.49 -23.44 3.91
CA SER A 162 -3.95 -22.24 4.54
C SER A 162 -4.48 -20.99 3.84
N GLN A 163 -4.53 -19.90 4.58
CA GLN A 163 -4.89 -18.58 4.09
C GLN A 163 -3.68 -17.66 4.17
N PRO A 164 -2.75 -17.77 3.22
CA PRO A 164 -1.59 -16.91 3.22
C PRO A 164 -1.96 -15.48 2.82
N ARG A 165 -1.22 -14.52 3.36
CA ARG A 165 -1.17 -13.13 2.91
C ARG A 165 0.26 -12.71 2.77
N VAL A 166 0.59 -12.15 1.64
CA VAL A 166 1.87 -11.46 1.48
C VAL A 166 1.80 -10.13 2.22
N ILE A 167 2.79 -9.84 3.03
CA ILE A 167 2.82 -8.65 3.88
C ILE A 167 3.98 -7.72 3.58
N ALA A 168 5.11 -8.25 3.12
CA ALA A 168 6.29 -7.50 2.71
C ALA A 168 7.13 -8.33 1.74
N ALA A 169 8.02 -7.69 1.01
CA ALA A 169 9.06 -8.33 0.21
C ALA A 169 10.30 -7.45 0.17
N ASP A 170 11.46 -8.09 0.04
CA ASP A 170 12.74 -7.49 -0.35
C ASP A 170 13.33 -8.26 -1.54
N ALA A 171 14.58 -8.01 -1.88
CA ALA A 171 15.26 -8.71 -2.98
C ALA A 171 15.40 -10.22 -2.74
N ASP A 172 15.53 -10.63 -1.50
CA ASP A 172 15.84 -12.01 -1.12
C ASP A 172 14.60 -12.80 -0.67
N HIS A 173 13.60 -12.12 -0.09
CA HIS A 173 12.48 -12.80 0.58
C HIS A 173 11.12 -12.18 0.29
N VAL A 174 10.11 -13.05 0.26
CA VAL A 174 8.69 -12.68 0.41
C VAL A 174 8.24 -13.08 1.82
N TYR A 175 7.70 -12.12 2.56
CA TYR A 175 7.20 -12.36 3.92
C TYR A 175 5.70 -12.57 3.89
N VAL A 176 5.27 -13.60 4.60
CA VAL A 176 3.89 -14.10 4.55
C VAL A 176 3.39 -14.36 5.94
N VAL A 177 2.16 -13.96 6.21
CA VAL A 177 1.40 -14.46 7.37
C VAL A 177 0.32 -15.40 6.90
N ALA A 178 0.02 -16.43 7.69
CA ALA A 178 -1.04 -17.36 7.35
C ALA A 178 -1.74 -17.90 8.58
N GLY A 179 -3.07 -18.05 8.51
CA GLY A 179 -3.82 -18.96 9.34
C GLY A 179 -3.74 -20.36 8.73
N ILE A 180 -3.36 -21.35 9.53
CA ILE A 180 -3.34 -22.73 9.09
C ILE A 180 -4.65 -23.38 9.54
N LEU A 181 -5.47 -23.77 8.57
CA LEU A 181 -6.77 -24.37 8.83
C LEU A 181 -6.63 -25.86 9.17
N ASP A 182 -7.38 -26.31 10.16
CA ASP A 182 -7.60 -27.73 10.41
C ASP A 182 -8.72 -28.29 9.50
N LYS A 183 -9.01 -29.57 9.65
CA LYS A 183 -10.08 -30.25 8.87
C LYS A 183 -11.47 -29.67 9.09
N ASP A 184 -11.69 -28.96 10.20
CA ASP A 184 -12.94 -28.33 10.59
C ASP A 184 -12.96 -26.84 10.25
N PHE A 185 -12.00 -26.37 9.44
CA PHE A 185 -11.80 -24.96 9.03
C PHE A 185 -11.57 -24.01 10.19
N ARG A 186 -11.05 -24.49 11.31
CA ARG A 186 -10.54 -23.65 12.40
C ARG A 186 -9.08 -23.30 12.12
N THR A 187 -8.62 -22.21 12.70
CA THR A 187 -7.25 -21.73 12.58
C THR A 187 -6.48 -21.88 13.89
N PRO A 188 -6.12 -23.12 14.31
CA PRO A 188 -5.38 -23.33 15.56
C PRO A 188 -3.97 -22.73 15.50
N ASP A 189 -3.39 -22.66 14.31
CA ASP A 189 -2.05 -22.16 14.07
C ASP A 189 -2.06 -20.86 13.25
N ASN A 190 -1.27 -19.90 13.69
CA ASN A 190 -0.91 -18.71 12.93
C ASN A 190 0.60 -18.61 12.81
N VAL A 191 1.05 -18.40 11.59
CA VAL A 191 2.48 -18.36 11.30
C VAL A 191 2.86 -17.06 10.57
N ILE A 192 4.10 -16.67 10.77
CA ILE A 192 4.82 -15.73 9.91
C ILE A 192 6.01 -16.48 9.32
N ALA A 193 6.30 -16.27 8.05
CA ALA A 193 7.37 -16.98 7.36
C ALA A 193 8.05 -16.06 6.34
N ALA A 194 9.33 -16.36 6.05
CA ALA A 194 10.03 -15.84 4.89
C ALA A 194 10.21 -16.94 3.86
N ILE A 195 10.00 -16.58 2.62
CA ILE A 195 10.16 -17.46 1.45
C ILE A 195 11.23 -16.84 0.56
N ASP A 196 12.24 -17.60 0.24
CA ASP A 196 13.32 -17.17 -0.64
C ASP A 196 12.82 -16.94 -2.07
N THR A 197 13.09 -15.76 -2.62
CA THR A 197 12.59 -15.34 -3.94
C THR A 197 13.20 -16.11 -5.08
N SER A 198 14.40 -16.66 -4.93
CA SER A 198 15.10 -17.39 -5.98
C SER A 198 14.65 -18.85 -6.09
N SER A 199 14.39 -19.51 -4.95
CA SER A 199 14.08 -20.94 -4.88
C SER A 199 12.61 -21.25 -4.58
N GLY A 200 11.84 -20.26 -4.08
CA GLY A 200 10.47 -20.46 -3.60
C GLY A 200 10.37 -21.32 -2.33
N LYS A 201 11.49 -21.56 -1.63
CA LYS A 201 11.51 -22.36 -0.41
C LYS A 201 11.32 -21.49 0.84
N VAL A 202 10.61 -22.05 1.82
CA VAL A 202 10.53 -21.42 3.15
C VAL A 202 11.91 -21.42 3.80
N VAL A 203 12.44 -20.24 4.10
CA VAL A 203 13.73 -20.03 4.77
C VAL A 203 13.59 -20.21 6.26
N TRP A 204 12.59 -19.56 6.83
CA TRP A 204 12.22 -19.71 8.23
C TRP A 204 10.71 -19.58 8.39
N ARG A 205 10.22 -20.14 9.49
CA ARG A 205 8.82 -20.11 9.88
C ARG A 205 8.72 -20.03 11.38
N GLU A 206 8.04 -19.03 11.88
CA GLU A 206 7.83 -18.79 13.29
C GLU A 206 6.33 -18.84 13.62
N GLN A 207 5.98 -19.38 14.77
CA GLN A 207 4.64 -19.23 15.28
C GLN A 207 4.45 -17.78 15.69
N ARG A 208 3.39 -17.17 15.18
CA ARG A 208 3.06 -15.81 15.53
C ARG A 208 2.27 -15.78 16.84
N ASP A 209 2.53 -14.77 17.66
CA ASP A 209 1.78 -14.59 18.89
C ASP A 209 0.30 -14.34 18.59
N HIS A 210 -0.49 -15.29 18.96
CA HIS A 210 -1.92 -15.25 19.20
C HIS A 210 -2.81 -14.59 18.15
N GLY A 211 -3.77 -15.35 17.74
CA GLY A 211 -4.95 -14.89 17.05
C GLY A 211 -5.00 -15.34 15.61
N THR A 212 -6.20 -15.54 15.22
CA THR A 212 -6.64 -15.98 13.89
C THR A 212 -6.59 -14.85 12.86
N GLU A 213 -6.16 -13.65 13.27
CA GLU A 213 -6.26 -12.48 12.44
C GLU A 213 -5.05 -12.38 11.48
N ALA A 214 -5.15 -13.05 10.36
CA ALA A 214 -4.31 -12.77 9.21
C ALA A 214 -4.61 -11.37 8.62
N ASN A 215 -5.75 -10.79 8.99
CA ASN A 215 -6.20 -9.48 8.57
C ASN A 215 -5.61 -8.37 9.43
N GLY A 216 -5.26 -7.25 8.86
CA GLY A 216 -4.85 -6.06 9.60
C GLY A 216 -3.40 -6.05 10.02
N ILE A 217 -2.55 -6.81 9.36
CA ILE A 217 -1.10 -6.66 9.47
C ILE A 217 -0.63 -5.70 8.40
N THR A 218 0.04 -4.65 8.83
CA THR A 218 0.87 -3.80 7.99
C THR A 218 2.32 -4.16 8.24
N ALA A 219 3.10 -4.31 7.20
CA ALA A 219 4.52 -4.66 7.32
C ALA A 219 5.40 -3.84 6.38
N ARG A 220 6.66 -3.66 6.76
CA ARG A 220 7.74 -3.02 5.99
C ARG A 220 9.02 -3.79 6.22
N VAL A 221 9.87 -3.79 5.22
CA VAL A 221 11.26 -4.24 5.35
C VAL A 221 12.19 -3.04 5.26
N SER A 222 13.18 -2.99 6.14
CA SER A 222 14.25 -2.00 6.10
C SER A 222 15.57 -2.67 6.49
N GLY A 223 16.48 -2.79 5.54
CA GLY A 223 17.72 -3.53 5.71
C GLY A 223 17.46 -4.96 6.19
N LYS A 224 18.00 -5.31 7.36
CA LYS A 224 17.84 -6.64 7.95
C LYS A 224 16.64 -6.76 8.90
N ARG A 225 15.67 -5.87 8.83
CA ARG A 225 14.53 -5.82 9.75
C ARG A 225 13.20 -5.91 9.02
N LEU A 226 12.39 -6.86 9.45
CA LEU A 226 10.97 -6.94 9.14
C LEU A 226 10.21 -6.31 10.30
N VAL A 227 9.49 -5.22 10.01
CA VAL A 227 8.66 -4.49 10.97
C VAL A 227 7.20 -4.77 10.65
N TYR A 228 6.37 -5.04 11.64
CA TYR A 228 4.93 -5.18 11.42
C TYR A 228 4.09 -4.81 12.64
N THR A 229 2.85 -4.40 12.36
CA THR A 229 1.81 -4.20 13.37
C THR A 229 0.79 -5.31 13.30
N ASP A 230 0.07 -5.56 14.40
CA ASP A 230 -0.99 -6.55 14.46
C ASP A 230 -2.27 -6.02 15.13
N PHE A 231 -3.34 -6.80 15.10
CA PHE A 231 -4.62 -6.46 15.73
C PHE A 231 -4.56 -6.27 17.24
N ARG A 232 -3.52 -6.78 17.87
CA ARG A 232 -3.32 -6.64 19.32
C ARG A 232 -2.52 -5.40 19.66
N GLU A 233 -2.37 -4.48 18.70
CA GLU A 233 -1.65 -3.22 18.90
C GLU A 233 -0.16 -3.44 19.25
N ASN A 234 0.42 -4.54 18.79
CA ASN A 234 1.86 -4.74 18.89
C ASN A 234 2.54 -4.17 17.64
N LEU A 235 3.64 -3.49 17.87
CA LEU A 235 4.65 -3.18 16.87
C LEU A 235 5.82 -4.13 17.14
N THR A 236 6.14 -4.96 16.16
CA THR A 236 7.15 -6.02 16.30
C THR A 236 8.20 -5.88 15.22
N VAL A 237 9.47 -6.08 15.60
CA VAL A 237 10.61 -6.12 14.70
C VAL A 237 11.26 -7.49 14.76
N ARG A 238 11.50 -8.08 13.59
CA ARG A 238 12.19 -9.36 13.43
C ARG A 238 13.42 -9.20 12.56
N ASP A 239 14.38 -10.09 12.75
CA ASP A 239 15.51 -10.26 11.84
C ASP A 239 15.03 -10.98 10.57
N THR A 240 15.39 -10.44 9.39
CA THR A 240 14.92 -10.96 8.11
C THR A 240 15.49 -12.33 7.75
N ALA A 241 16.73 -12.59 8.15
CA ALA A 241 17.42 -13.84 7.81
C ALA A 241 17.00 -15.02 8.70
N THR A 242 16.69 -14.76 9.97
CA THR A 242 16.42 -15.82 10.96
C THR A 242 14.97 -15.89 11.40
N GLY A 243 14.19 -14.82 11.20
CA GLY A 243 12.84 -14.69 11.73
C GLY A 243 12.77 -14.37 13.22
N HIS A 244 13.89 -14.37 13.94
CA HIS A 244 13.89 -14.12 15.38
C HIS A 244 13.37 -12.72 15.71
N GLN A 245 12.55 -12.63 16.73
CA GLN A 245 12.04 -11.37 17.24
C GLN A 245 13.17 -10.58 17.89
N VAL A 246 13.40 -9.36 17.38
CA VAL A 246 14.38 -8.43 17.96
C VAL A 246 13.75 -7.72 19.15
N TRP A 247 12.57 -7.15 18.95
CA TRP A 247 11.75 -6.55 20.00
C TRP A 247 10.27 -6.50 19.63
N THR A 248 9.42 -6.30 20.62
CA THR A 248 8.00 -6.01 20.46
C THR A 248 7.54 -5.00 21.49
N LYS A 249 6.58 -4.15 21.11
CA LYS A 249 6.00 -3.13 21.99
C LYS A 249 4.51 -3.01 21.77
N LYS A 250 3.77 -2.79 22.84
CA LYS A 250 2.40 -2.28 22.79
C LYS A 250 2.44 -0.80 22.40
N THR A 251 1.73 -0.45 21.35
CA THR A 251 1.65 0.94 20.87
C THR A 251 0.40 1.67 21.37
N GLY A 252 -0.52 0.94 22.03
CA GLY A 252 -1.80 1.47 22.48
C GLY A 252 -2.84 1.46 21.36
N ARG A 253 -4.05 1.96 21.65
CA ARG A 253 -5.13 1.97 20.68
C ARG A 253 -4.81 2.90 19.52
N SER A 254 -4.47 2.32 18.39
CA SER A 254 -4.44 2.99 17.11
C SER A 254 -5.73 2.69 16.38
N SER A 255 -6.41 3.70 15.88
CA SER A 255 -7.52 3.50 14.94
C SER A 255 -7.00 3.07 13.58
N ASN A 256 -5.77 3.45 13.27
CA ASN A 256 -5.04 3.17 12.06
C ASN A 256 -3.79 2.36 12.43
N ARG A 257 -3.30 1.55 11.50
CA ARG A 257 -2.20 0.60 11.75
C ARG A 257 -1.00 0.87 10.86
N GLY A 258 -1.09 1.94 10.06
CA GLY A 258 -0.01 2.35 9.20
C GLY A 258 1.15 2.92 9.99
N PHE A 259 2.33 2.64 9.50
CA PHE A 259 3.59 3.18 10.01
C PHE A 259 4.57 3.31 8.86
N GLU A 260 5.59 4.11 9.06
CA GLU A 260 6.71 4.25 8.14
C GLU A 260 8.01 3.81 8.80
N VAL A 261 8.97 3.35 7.98
CA VAL A 261 10.34 3.09 8.40
C VAL A 261 11.25 4.01 7.61
N HIS A 262 11.95 4.88 8.31
CA HIS A 262 12.81 5.89 7.68
C HIS A 262 14.07 6.08 8.51
N GLU A 263 15.24 5.95 7.87
CA GLU A 263 16.57 6.20 8.46
C GLU A 263 16.78 5.57 9.86
N GLY A 264 16.39 4.30 10.01
CA GLY A 264 16.54 3.59 11.28
C GLY A 264 15.48 3.92 12.35
N LEU A 265 14.42 4.61 11.98
CA LEU A 265 13.27 4.89 12.84
C LEU A 265 12.02 4.19 12.33
N VAL A 266 11.20 3.72 13.24
CA VAL A 266 9.82 3.29 12.99
C VAL A 266 8.88 4.36 13.49
N ILE A 267 8.15 5.02 12.59
CA ILE A 267 7.28 6.15 12.89
C ILE A 267 5.82 5.68 12.77
N ILE A 268 5.07 5.78 13.85
CA ILE A 268 3.71 5.24 13.95
C ILE A 268 2.76 6.22 14.63
N ALA A 269 1.54 6.30 14.13
CA ALA A 269 0.43 6.97 14.79
C ALA A 269 -0.18 6.05 15.87
N THR A 270 -0.26 6.53 17.10
CA THR A 270 -0.80 5.78 18.26
C THR A 270 -1.96 6.56 18.89
N GLY A 271 -3.00 6.81 18.10
CA GLY A 271 -4.12 7.66 18.52
C GLY A 271 -3.77 9.14 18.48
N GLU A 272 -3.75 9.81 19.62
CA GLU A 272 -3.45 11.24 19.72
C GLU A 272 -1.96 11.57 19.54
N GLN A 273 -1.10 10.57 19.47
CA GLN A 273 0.35 10.74 19.38
C GLN A 273 0.92 10.18 18.09
N LEU A 274 1.87 10.89 17.50
CA LEU A 274 2.82 10.39 16.55
C LEU A 274 4.12 10.10 17.30
N ARG A 275 4.66 8.88 17.13
CA ARG A 275 5.81 8.39 17.89
C ARG A 275 6.85 7.78 16.96
N ALA A 276 8.11 7.96 17.26
CA ALA A 276 9.20 7.29 16.57
C ALA A 276 10.02 6.44 17.52
N PHE A 277 10.29 5.23 17.09
CA PHE A 277 11.10 4.26 17.80
C PHE A 277 12.34 3.93 17.00
N ASP A 278 13.44 3.77 17.68
CA ASP A 278 14.67 3.24 17.10
C ASP A 278 14.43 1.82 16.57
N LEU A 279 14.76 1.58 15.31
CA LEU A 279 14.51 0.31 14.62
C LEU A 279 15.22 -0.88 15.27
N GLU A 280 16.43 -0.67 15.79
CA GLU A 280 17.25 -1.75 16.37
C GLU A 280 16.91 -2.05 17.81
N THR A 281 16.62 -1.01 18.60
CA THR A 281 16.44 -1.16 20.05
C THR A 281 15.02 -1.03 20.53
N GLY A 282 14.13 -0.48 19.70
CA GLY A 282 12.78 -0.11 20.10
C GLY A 282 12.71 1.08 21.07
N ALA A 283 13.82 1.76 21.36
CA ALA A 283 13.81 2.95 22.21
C ALA A 283 13.02 4.07 21.55
N GLU A 284 12.15 4.74 22.30
CA GLU A 284 11.46 5.92 21.80
C GLU A 284 12.45 7.07 21.60
N ARG A 285 12.46 7.65 20.41
CA ARG A 285 13.34 8.74 20.04
C ARG A 285 12.67 10.10 20.16
N TRP A 286 11.43 10.16 19.70
CA TRP A 286 10.60 11.36 19.84
C TRP A 286 9.11 10.99 19.82
N SER A 287 8.29 11.87 20.36
CA SER A 287 6.84 11.85 20.21
C SER A 287 6.26 13.25 20.29
N PHE A 288 5.13 13.46 19.63
CA PHE A 288 4.31 14.64 19.86
C PHE A 288 2.82 14.29 19.73
N ALA A 289 1.98 15.09 20.36
CA ALA A 289 0.54 14.93 20.33
C ALA A 289 -0.09 15.86 19.31
N THR A 290 -1.20 15.42 18.71
CA THR A 290 -2.12 16.29 18.01
C THR A 290 -2.92 17.13 19.00
N GLU A 291 -3.83 17.95 18.50
CA GLU A 291 -4.73 18.72 19.34
C GLU A 291 -5.70 17.85 20.14
N LYS A 292 -6.25 18.38 21.19
CA LYS A 292 -7.18 17.67 22.07
C LYS A 292 -8.36 17.09 21.28
N TYR A 293 -8.67 15.81 21.54
CA TYR A 293 -9.73 15.02 20.88
C TYR A 293 -9.50 14.66 19.40
N SER A 294 -8.32 14.92 18.88
CA SER A 294 -7.94 14.47 17.55
C SER A 294 -7.06 13.21 17.61
N ARG A 295 -6.94 12.52 16.46
CA ARG A 295 -6.08 11.34 16.28
C ARG A 295 -5.37 11.45 14.97
N PHE A 296 -4.10 11.07 14.93
CA PHE A 296 -3.37 10.96 13.68
C PHE A 296 -3.86 9.78 12.86
N ASN A 297 -3.95 9.98 11.55
CA ASN A 297 -4.07 8.94 10.55
C ASN A 297 -2.70 8.31 10.24
N ASP A 298 -2.65 7.44 9.23
CA ASP A 298 -1.40 6.78 8.85
C ASP A 298 -0.40 7.81 8.29
N PRO A 299 0.85 7.82 8.77
CA PRO A 299 1.88 8.70 8.24
C PRO A 299 2.44 8.21 6.91
N ALA A 300 3.00 9.12 6.12
CA ALA A 300 3.77 8.81 4.91
C ALA A 300 5.04 9.66 4.84
N VAL A 301 6.20 9.05 4.63
CA VAL A 301 7.44 9.77 4.39
C VAL A 301 7.67 9.87 2.89
N LEU A 302 7.66 11.10 2.36
CA LEU A 302 7.80 11.39 0.96
C LEU A 302 8.88 12.47 0.78
N ASP A 303 9.92 12.17 0.02
CA ASP A 303 11.09 13.05 -0.20
C ASP A 303 11.67 13.60 1.13
N GLY A 304 11.81 12.73 2.13
CA GLY A 304 12.40 13.11 3.43
C GLY A 304 11.52 13.96 4.34
N VAL A 305 10.25 14.16 4.01
CA VAL A 305 9.26 14.83 4.85
C VAL A 305 8.17 13.86 5.24
N LEU A 306 7.83 13.84 6.52
CA LEU A 306 6.71 13.07 7.04
C LEU A 306 5.43 13.88 6.91
N TYR A 307 4.48 13.39 6.13
CA TYR A 307 3.13 13.94 6.00
C TYR A 307 2.15 13.07 6.76
N VAL A 308 1.25 13.69 7.47
CA VAL A 308 0.19 13.01 8.22
C VAL A 308 -1.02 13.94 8.35
N SER A 309 -2.20 13.37 8.31
CA SER A 309 -3.44 14.06 8.63
C SER A 309 -3.97 13.63 10.00
N ASP A 310 -4.96 14.33 10.49
CA ASP A 310 -5.65 13.95 11.72
C ASP A 310 -7.18 13.95 11.55
N THR A 311 -7.89 13.44 12.54
CA THR A 311 -9.35 13.27 12.48
C THR A 311 -10.15 14.57 12.63
N VAL A 312 -9.51 15.71 12.87
CA VAL A 312 -10.12 17.04 12.82
C VAL A 312 -9.73 17.78 11.53
N HIS A 313 -9.30 17.02 10.51
CA HIS A 313 -9.06 17.47 9.14
C HIS A 313 -7.81 18.36 8.96
N ALA A 314 -6.93 18.39 9.94
CA ALA A 314 -5.66 19.10 9.81
C ALA A 314 -4.64 18.25 9.04
N LEU A 315 -3.74 18.96 8.38
CA LEU A 315 -2.60 18.37 7.66
C LEU A 315 -1.29 18.86 8.29
N TRP A 316 -0.34 17.94 8.42
CA TRP A 316 0.92 18.16 9.09
C TRP A 316 2.08 17.78 8.20
N ALA A 317 3.16 18.58 8.25
CA ALA A 317 4.48 18.16 7.74
C ALA A 317 5.50 18.23 8.89
N VAL A 318 6.26 17.16 9.02
CA VAL A 318 7.13 16.91 10.16
C VAL A 318 8.48 16.41 9.67
N ASP A 319 9.54 16.80 10.30
CA ASP A 319 10.86 16.21 10.14
C ASP A 319 10.85 14.80 10.73
N PRO A 320 11.03 13.74 9.93
CA PRO A 320 10.91 12.37 10.41
C PRO A 320 12.01 11.98 11.40
N ALA A 321 13.18 12.60 11.34
CA ALA A 321 14.30 12.27 12.22
C ALA A 321 14.12 12.84 13.65
N THR A 322 13.49 13.99 13.75
CA THR A 322 13.40 14.75 15.04
C THR A 322 12.00 14.92 15.59
N GLY A 323 10.96 14.66 14.78
CA GLY A 323 9.58 14.98 15.15
C GLY A 323 9.26 16.47 15.13
N LYS A 324 10.18 17.32 14.67
CA LYS A 324 9.96 18.76 14.61
C LYS A 324 8.98 19.11 13.50
N ARG A 325 7.95 19.85 13.84
CA ARG A 325 6.95 20.32 12.88
C ARG A 325 7.56 21.34 11.92
N HIS A 326 7.45 21.10 10.62
CA HIS A 326 7.72 22.10 9.59
C HIS A 326 6.57 23.06 9.47
N TRP A 327 5.36 22.52 9.29
CA TRP A 327 4.12 23.29 9.26
C TRP A 327 2.92 22.45 9.75
N HIS A 328 1.83 23.12 10.04
CA HIS A 328 0.54 22.57 10.40
C HIS A 328 -0.54 23.44 9.77
N ASN A 329 -1.39 22.84 8.97
CA ASN A 329 -2.54 23.49 8.38
C ASN A 329 -3.83 22.96 9.04
N PRO A 330 -4.43 23.68 10.00
CA PRO A 330 -5.62 23.21 10.70
C PRO A 330 -6.91 23.36 9.88
N GLU A 331 -6.89 24.18 8.83
CA GLU A 331 -8.05 24.50 7.99
C GLU A 331 -8.01 23.80 6.64
N SER A 332 -7.26 22.68 6.56
CA SER A 332 -6.96 22.13 5.25
C SER A 332 -8.20 21.65 4.49
N LEU A 333 -9.25 21.19 5.13
CA LEU A 333 -10.40 20.61 4.44
C LEU A 333 -11.70 20.71 5.26
N ASP A 334 -12.81 21.06 4.57
CA ASP A 334 -14.18 20.87 5.06
C ASP A 334 -14.70 19.44 4.84
N ILE A 335 -13.81 18.48 4.61
CA ILE A 335 -14.08 17.10 4.22
C ILE A 335 -13.17 16.15 5.00
N ASP A 336 -13.41 14.85 4.91
CA ASP A 336 -12.56 13.85 5.55
C ASP A 336 -11.09 14.01 5.19
N ALA A 337 -10.23 13.83 6.21
CA ALA A 337 -8.81 13.97 6.06
C ALA A 337 -8.23 12.85 5.16
N PRO A 338 -7.18 13.13 4.37
CA PRO A 338 -6.51 12.12 3.58
C PRO A 338 -5.97 10.98 4.46
N TRP A 339 -6.19 9.76 4.04
CA TRP A 339 -5.67 8.56 4.69
C TRP A 339 -4.47 7.95 3.96
N GLN A 340 -4.23 8.36 2.71
CA GLN A 340 -3.14 7.90 1.86
C GLN A 340 -2.54 9.10 1.14
N PHE A 341 -1.21 9.10 1.00
CA PHE A 341 -0.47 10.19 0.36
C PHE A 341 0.44 9.69 -0.76
N ALA A 342 0.70 10.57 -1.74
CA ALA A 342 1.74 10.45 -2.75
C ALA A 342 2.31 11.83 -3.08
N LYS A 343 3.53 11.88 -3.62
CA LYS A 343 4.14 13.13 -4.08
C LYS A 343 4.62 12.96 -5.52
N VAL A 344 4.17 13.83 -6.40
CA VAL A 344 4.50 13.79 -7.84
C VAL A 344 4.69 15.21 -8.35
N GLY A 345 5.76 15.47 -9.11
CA GLY A 345 5.99 16.78 -9.71
C GLY A 345 6.08 17.94 -8.70
N GLY A 346 6.51 17.67 -7.47
CA GLY A 346 6.59 18.67 -6.41
C GLY A 346 5.25 19.00 -5.74
N VAL A 347 4.17 18.28 -6.04
CA VAL A 347 2.84 18.45 -5.43
C VAL A 347 2.53 17.25 -4.54
N LEU A 348 1.95 17.51 -3.37
CA LEU A 348 1.47 16.48 -2.45
C LEU A 348 0.03 16.11 -2.80
N TYR A 349 -0.24 14.82 -2.95
CA TYR A 349 -1.57 14.28 -3.20
C TYR A 349 -2.07 13.48 -2.02
N GLY A 350 -3.36 13.60 -1.72
CA GLY A 350 -4.02 12.84 -0.66
C GLY A 350 -5.34 12.23 -1.14
N ALA A 351 -5.61 10.98 -0.77
CA ALA A 351 -6.87 10.30 -1.03
C ALA A 351 -7.75 10.30 0.22
N THR A 352 -9.02 10.62 0.09
CA THR A 352 -9.98 10.63 1.19
C THR A 352 -10.84 9.36 1.22
N GLN A 353 -11.70 9.24 2.21
CA GLN A 353 -12.59 8.08 2.38
C GLN A 353 -13.93 8.54 2.95
N PHE A 354 -14.99 7.76 2.65
CA PHE A 354 -16.31 7.87 3.27
C PHE A 354 -17.01 9.24 3.14
N ASP A 355 -16.61 10.05 2.16
CA ASP A 355 -17.20 11.36 1.89
C ASP A 355 -17.57 11.50 0.41
N LYS A 356 -18.85 11.85 0.12
CA LYS A 356 -19.32 12.10 -1.24
C LYS A 356 -18.63 13.29 -1.93
N ASN A 357 -18.09 14.23 -1.16
CA ASN A 357 -17.31 15.38 -1.64
C ASN A 357 -15.80 15.10 -1.62
N GLY A 358 -15.41 13.92 -1.12
CA GLY A 358 -14.04 13.45 -1.09
C GLY A 358 -13.44 13.25 -2.48
N GLY A 359 -12.20 12.79 -2.52
CA GLY A 359 -11.52 12.58 -3.78
C GLY A 359 -10.01 12.48 -3.65
N ILE A 360 -9.34 12.79 -4.75
CA ILE A 360 -7.90 13.03 -4.75
C ILE A 360 -7.68 14.54 -4.62
N HIS A 361 -7.04 14.94 -3.55
CA HIS A 361 -6.70 16.32 -3.24
C HIS A 361 -5.24 16.57 -3.56
N ALA A 362 -4.96 17.71 -4.17
CA ALA A 362 -3.61 18.21 -4.37
C ALA A 362 -3.33 19.34 -3.39
N PHE A 363 -2.20 19.29 -2.73
CA PHE A 363 -1.75 20.27 -1.75
C PHE A 363 -0.40 20.86 -2.12
N ASP A 364 -0.19 22.12 -1.76
CA ASP A 364 1.13 22.71 -1.76
C ASP A 364 1.95 22.06 -0.61
N PRO A 365 3.07 21.39 -0.89
CA PRO A 365 3.85 20.73 0.15
C PRO A 365 4.58 21.70 1.09
N SER A 366 4.63 22.98 0.76
CA SER A 366 5.31 24.01 1.57
C SER A 366 4.47 24.51 2.75
N ASP A 367 3.13 24.46 2.65
CA ASP A 367 2.23 24.97 3.70
C ASP A 367 0.94 24.12 3.87
N GLY A 368 0.76 23.09 3.04
CA GLY A 368 -0.40 22.18 3.11
C GLY A 368 -1.69 22.79 2.56
N LYS A 369 -1.65 23.92 1.85
CA LYS A 369 -2.86 24.48 1.25
C LYS A 369 -3.41 23.64 0.15
N LEU A 370 -4.73 23.49 0.13
CA LEU A 370 -5.44 22.79 -0.95
C LEU A 370 -5.33 23.61 -2.26
N LEU A 371 -4.80 22.96 -3.29
CA LEU A 371 -4.70 23.53 -4.64
C LEU A 371 -5.94 23.20 -5.46
N TRP A 372 -6.36 21.94 -5.46
CA TRP A 372 -7.55 21.45 -6.15
C TRP A 372 -7.99 20.08 -5.66
N THR A 373 -9.20 19.70 -6.01
CA THR A 373 -9.79 18.39 -5.75
C THR A 373 -10.27 17.76 -7.05
N TYR A 374 -9.90 16.49 -7.26
CA TYR A 374 -10.53 15.65 -8.25
C TYR A 374 -11.56 14.74 -7.56
N ASN A 375 -12.82 14.88 -7.98
CA ASN A 375 -13.94 14.01 -7.61
C ASN A 375 -14.56 13.49 -8.90
N ASP A 376 -14.98 12.24 -8.98
CA ASP A 376 -15.51 11.64 -10.20
C ASP A 376 -17.01 11.94 -10.43
N GLY A 377 -17.63 12.66 -9.50
CA GLY A 377 -19.05 13.06 -9.58
C GLY A 377 -20.05 11.93 -9.38
N SER A 378 -19.60 10.75 -8.95
CA SER A 378 -20.51 9.60 -8.72
C SER A 378 -21.44 9.83 -7.54
N GLY A 379 -21.03 10.63 -6.55
CA GLY A 379 -21.74 10.77 -5.26
C GLY A 379 -21.61 9.55 -4.35
N ASP A 380 -20.78 8.58 -4.74
CA ASP A 380 -20.47 7.42 -3.94
C ASP A 380 -19.60 7.83 -2.74
N ILE A 381 -19.78 7.16 -1.63
CA ILE A 381 -19.03 7.40 -0.39
C ILE A 381 -17.91 6.39 -0.16
N ASP A 382 -17.63 5.55 -1.15
CA ASP A 382 -16.56 4.58 -1.08
C ASP A 382 -15.19 5.27 -0.89
N ARG A 383 -14.24 4.48 -0.44
CA ARG A 383 -12.87 4.94 -0.25
C ARG A 383 -12.20 5.22 -1.59
N TRP A 384 -11.50 6.35 -1.65
CA TRP A 384 -10.56 6.64 -2.72
C TRP A 384 -9.20 5.98 -2.46
N TYR A 385 -8.63 5.40 -3.49
CA TYR A 385 -7.27 4.85 -3.48
C TYR A 385 -6.41 5.62 -4.45
N LEU A 386 -5.15 5.77 -4.08
CA LEU A 386 -4.17 6.56 -4.78
C LEU A 386 -2.94 5.70 -5.07
N ALA A 387 -2.49 5.70 -6.32
CA ALA A 387 -1.18 5.22 -6.71
C ALA A 387 -0.52 6.26 -7.62
N SER A 388 0.79 6.22 -7.74
CA SER A 388 1.52 7.19 -8.57
C SER A 388 2.69 6.54 -9.29
N GLY A 389 3.04 7.07 -10.45
CA GLY A 389 4.20 6.67 -11.22
C GLY A 389 4.54 7.70 -12.30
N GLY A 390 5.81 7.96 -12.50
CA GLY A 390 6.27 9.00 -13.43
C GLY A 390 5.63 10.35 -13.12
N ARG A 391 4.87 10.88 -14.08
CA ARG A 391 4.10 12.15 -13.96
C ARG A 391 2.60 11.90 -13.90
N ASN A 392 2.19 10.80 -13.32
CA ASN A 392 0.78 10.42 -13.24
C ASN A 392 0.38 10.07 -11.82
N VAL A 393 -0.84 10.43 -11.49
CA VAL A 393 -1.58 9.95 -10.35
C VAL A 393 -2.70 9.05 -10.87
N VAL A 394 -2.87 7.90 -10.27
CA VAL A 394 -3.95 6.97 -10.59
C VAL A 394 -4.90 6.92 -9.41
N ALA A 395 -6.16 7.22 -9.67
CA ALA A 395 -7.24 7.16 -8.69
C ALA A 395 -8.10 5.93 -8.95
N LEU A 396 -8.44 5.20 -7.89
CA LEU A 396 -9.48 4.17 -7.94
C LEU A 396 -10.56 4.55 -6.93
N HIS A 397 -11.81 4.63 -7.41
CA HIS A 397 -12.97 4.90 -6.58
C HIS A 397 -14.16 4.10 -7.07
N ALA A 398 -14.89 3.50 -6.13
CA ALA A 398 -16.00 2.62 -6.46
C ALA A 398 -15.58 1.59 -7.54
N LYS A 399 -16.20 1.63 -8.69
CA LYS A 399 -15.90 0.72 -9.81
C LYS A 399 -15.20 1.42 -10.98
N LYS A 400 -14.41 2.46 -10.70
CA LYS A 400 -13.76 3.27 -11.74
C LYS A 400 -12.30 3.52 -11.40
N VAL A 401 -11.42 3.24 -12.33
CA VAL A 401 -10.01 3.63 -12.30
C VAL A 401 -9.75 4.77 -13.27
N THR A 402 -9.00 5.77 -12.84
CA THR A 402 -8.77 7.01 -13.58
C THR A 402 -7.29 7.37 -13.57
N GLY A 403 -6.71 7.64 -14.72
CA GLY A 403 -5.37 8.21 -14.86
C GLY A 403 -5.42 9.73 -14.97
N LEU A 404 -4.72 10.40 -14.07
CA LEU A 404 -4.58 11.85 -13.97
C LEU A 404 -3.14 12.23 -14.29
N PRO A 405 -2.86 12.85 -15.46
CA PRO A 405 -1.55 13.42 -15.74
C PRO A 405 -1.35 14.64 -14.85
N VAL A 406 -0.25 14.65 -14.11
CA VAL A 406 0.09 15.74 -13.17
C VAL A 406 1.48 16.27 -13.53
N GLY A 407 1.60 17.59 -13.56
CA GLY A 407 2.68 18.31 -14.21
C GLY A 407 4.02 18.31 -13.57
#